data_25af037120e4f45498fc21d36ef00d31
#
_entry.id   25af037120e4f45498fc21d36ef00d31
#
_cell.length_a   1.000
_cell.length_b   1.000
_cell.length_c   1.000
_cell.angle_alpha   90.00
_cell.angle_beta   90.00
_cell.angle_gamma   90.00
#
_symmetry.space_group_name_H-M   'P 1'
#
loop_
_entity.id
_entity.type
_entity.pdbx_description
1 polymer ?
#
loop_
_entity_poly.entity_id
_entity_poly.type
_entity_poly.pdbx_seq_one_letter_code
_entity_poly.pdbx_strand_id
1 'polypeptide(L)'
;NNEARTESPEDAIALDRAVQASWLGHPHLVVIGNPPTGGFDAKLTRILAAVLNILGEPEPVEIERKWLLPEPPPADLLATSAPVDIFQVYLRPEQGPDGLVERRVRSRTHDGHTVYFHTTKRPAPGGGRVEHEERIGAETFRLLAAMRDPDTVPVRKRRHCFVHEGQHFEL
;
A
#
# COMPACT_ATOMS: atom_id res chain seq x y z
N ASN A 1 8.09 27.50 21.81
CA ASN A 1 9.52 27.12 21.58
C ASN A 1 9.76 25.79 22.28
N ASN A 2 10.24 24.82 21.55
CA ASN A 2 10.68 23.55 22.13
C ASN A 2 12.23 23.61 22.21
N GLU A 3 12.76 23.78 23.40
CA GLU A 3 14.21 23.88 23.65
C GLU A 3 14.98 22.60 23.28
N ALA A 4 14.27 21.47 23.08
CA ALA A 4 14.84 20.22 22.61
C ALA A 4 15.03 20.17 21.09
N ARG A 5 14.49 21.13 20.34
CA ARG A 5 14.62 21.23 18.89
C ARG A 5 15.78 22.16 18.54
N THR A 6 16.84 21.58 18.00
CA THR A 6 18.09 22.30 17.66
C THR A 6 18.27 22.48 16.14
N GLU A 7 17.47 21.77 15.32
CA GLU A 7 17.51 21.87 13.87
C GLU A 7 16.81 23.13 13.35
N SER A 8 17.30 23.67 12.24
CA SER A 8 16.62 24.73 11.51
C SER A 8 15.35 24.21 10.81
N PRO A 9 14.39 25.09 10.44
CA PRO A 9 13.22 24.68 9.65
C PRO A 9 13.61 24.00 8.33
N GLU A 10 14.68 24.45 7.69
CA GLU A 10 15.21 23.91 6.43
C GLU A 10 15.74 22.49 6.63
N ASP A 11 16.50 22.25 7.71
CA ASP A 11 17.02 20.93 8.07
C ASP A 11 15.88 19.97 8.40
N ALA A 12 14.87 20.44 9.14
CA ALA A 12 13.70 19.63 9.48
C ALA A 12 12.92 19.19 8.21
N ILE A 13 12.75 20.08 7.22
CA ILE A 13 12.11 19.76 5.95
C ILE A 13 12.97 18.77 5.14
N ALA A 14 14.29 18.97 5.11
CA ALA A 14 15.19 18.04 4.43
C ALA A 14 15.16 16.64 5.05
N LEU A 15 15.15 16.56 6.37
CA LEU A 15 15.05 15.29 7.10
C LEU A 15 13.71 14.60 6.85
N ASP A 16 12.59 15.34 6.88
CA ASP A 16 11.25 14.79 6.60
C ASP A 16 11.19 14.17 5.19
N ARG A 17 11.74 14.86 4.18
CA ARG A 17 11.83 14.32 2.82
C ARG A 17 12.71 13.07 2.73
N ALA A 18 13.85 13.05 3.44
CA ALA A 18 14.73 11.89 3.46
C ALA A 18 14.05 10.68 4.12
N VAL A 19 13.31 10.89 5.22
CA VAL A 19 12.53 9.85 5.89
C VAL A 19 11.43 9.32 4.95
N GLN A 20 10.66 10.19 4.30
CA GLN A 20 9.65 9.76 3.32
C GLN A 20 10.28 8.94 2.19
N ALA A 21 11.40 9.40 1.63
CA ALA A 21 12.09 8.69 0.55
C ALA A 21 12.56 7.29 0.97
N SER A 22 13.04 7.13 2.21
CA SER A 22 13.51 5.83 2.73
C SER A 22 12.38 4.81 2.94
N TRP A 23 11.13 5.27 3.05
CA TRP A 23 9.96 4.41 3.21
C TRP A 23 9.19 4.17 1.89
N LEU A 24 9.56 4.82 0.79
CA LEU A 24 8.92 4.57 -0.51
C LEU A 24 9.02 3.09 -0.89
N GLY A 25 7.93 2.54 -1.43
CA GLY A 25 7.84 1.12 -1.75
C GLY A 25 7.46 0.21 -0.58
N HIS A 26 7.45 0.71 0.67
CA HIS A 26 6.94 -0.07 1.80
C HIS A 26 5.42 -0.31 1.65
N PRO A 27 4.93 -1.56 1.84
CA PRO A 27 3.52 -1.90 1.58
C PRO A 27 2.51 -1.17 2.47
N HIS A 28 2.94 -0.70 3.64
CA HIS A 28 2.10 0.00 4.61
C HIS A 28 2.53 1.45 4.81
N LEU A 29 3.14 2.08 3.79
CA LEU A 29 3.45 3.50 3.87
C LEU A 29 2.15 4.31 3.81
N VAL A 30 1.89 5.05 4.88
CA VAL A 30 0.81 6.05 4.95
C VAL A 30 1.43 7.40 5.29
N VAL A 31 1.26 8.37 4.40
CA VAL A 31 1.72 9.75 4.62
C VAL A 31 0.57 10.59 5.16
N ILE A 32 0.74 11.15 6.35
CA ILE A 32 -0.28 11.94 7.02
C ILE A 32 0.21 13.39 7.17
N GLY A 33 -0.20 14.22 6.22
CA GLY A 33 0.06 15.65 6.24
C GLY A 33 -0.72 16.40 7.33
N ASN A 34 -0.35 17.66 7.55
CA ASN A 34 -1.09 18.52 8.43
C ASN A 34 -2.46 18.86 7.79
N PRO A 35 -3.59 18.65 8.48
CA PRO A 35 -4.88 18.97 7.93
C PRO A 35 -5.03 20.50 7.82
N PRO A 36 -5.79 21.01 6.83
CA PRO A 36 -6.02 22.44 6.65
C PRO A 36 -6.82 23.06 7.80
N THR A 37 -7.60 22.24 8.52
CA THR A 37 -8.43 22.64 9.65
C THR A 37 -8.33 21.61 10.77
N GLY A 38 -8.66 21.99 12.02
CA GLY A 38 -8.70 21.08 13.17
C GLY A 38 -7.35 20.82 13.85
N GLY A 39 -6.28 21.45 13.40
CA GLY A 39 -4.97 21.42 14.06
C GLY A 39 -4.41 20.05 14.35
N PHE A 40 -3.70 19.93 15.48
CA PHE A 40 -3.01 18.70 15.88
C PHE A 40 -3.97 17.55 16.21
N ASP A 41 -5.14 17.83 16.79
CA ASP A 41 -6.12 16.80 17.14
C ASP A 41 -6.68 16.11 15.89
N ALA A 42 -6.94 16.87 14.81
CA ALA A 42 -7.35 16.29 13.55
C ALA A 42 -6.24 15.41 12.92
N LYS A 43 -4.97 15.77 13.09
CA LYS A 43 -3.84 14.94 12.68
C LYS A 43 -3.77 13.65 13.49
N LEU A 44 -3.92 13.71 14.81
CA LEU A 44 -3.96 12.53 15.68
C LEU A 44 -5.09 11.58 15.31
N THR A 45 -6.28 12.12 15.03
CA THR A 45 -7.43 11.32 14.57
C THR A 45 -7.10 10.54 13.28
N ARG A 46 -6.43 11.18 12.32
CA ARG A 46 -6.00 10.51 11.08
C ARG A 46 -4.93 9.44 11.33
N ILE A 47 -3.98 9.71 12.23
CA ILE A 47 -2.96 8.72 12.63
C ILE A 47 -3.64 7.51 13.25
N LEU A 48 -4.54 7.73 14.20
CA LEU A 48 -5.29 6.65 14.86
C LEU A 48 -6.09 5.83 13.86
N ALA A 49 -6.83 6.49 12.96
CA ALA A 49 -7.59 5.81 11.91
C ALA A 49 -6.69 4.96 11.00
N ALA A 50 -5.52 5.45 10.61
CA ALA A 50 -4.56 4.70 9.81
C ALA A 50 -4.02 3.47 10.55
N VAL A 51 -3.68 3.61 11.83
CA VAL A 51 -3.21 2.50 12.67
C VAL A 51 -4.31 1.46 12.86
N LEU A 52 -5.53 1.87 13.20
CA LEU A 52 -6.68 0.97 13.37
C LEU A 52 -7.00 0.22 12.06
N ASN A 53 -6.92 0.90 10.91
CA ASN A 53 -7.12 0.26 9.62
C ASN A 53 -6.08 -0.84 9.34
N ILE A 54 -4.79 -0.61 9.68
CA ILE A 54 -3.74 -1.62 9.57
C ILE A 54 -4.00 -2.81 10.52
N LEU A 55 -4.57 -2.54 11.69
CA LEU A 55 -4.94 -3.56 12.67
C LEU A 55 -6.24 -4.30 12.32
N GLY A 56 -6.97 -3.84 11.29
CA GLY A 56 -8.25 -4.43 10.87
C GLY A 56 -9.45 -3.95 11.68
N GLU A 57 -9.35 -2.79 12.34
CA GLU A 57 -10.40 -2.24 13.19
C GLU A 57 -10.83 -0.80 12.79
N PRO A 58 -12.06 -0.53 12.38
CA PRO A 58 -13.05 -1.51 11.91
C PRO A 58 -12.56 -2.23 10.65
N GLU A 59 -13.26 -3.31 10.24
CA GLU A 59 -12.85 -4.07 9.04
C GLU A 59 -12.50 -3.13 7.86
N PRO A 60 -11.27 -3.24 7.30
CA PRO A 60 -10.78 -2.28 6.33
C PRO A 60 -11.55 -2.39 5.01
N VAL A 61 -12.40 -1.42 4.72
CA VAL A 61 -13.00 -1.28 3.39
C VAL A 61 -11.98 -0.63 2.48
N GLU A 62 -11.66 -1.32 1.40
CA GLU A 62 -10.74 -0.81 0.38
C GLU A 62 -11.36 0.42 -0.31
N ILE A 63 -10.71 1.56 -0.18
CA ILE A 63 -11.06 2.79 -0.87
C ILE A 63 -9.90 3.11 -1.82
N GLU A 64 -10.04 2.77 -3.08
CA GLU A 64 -9.06 3.11 -4.11
C GLU A 64 -9.72 3.86 -5.28
N ARG A 65 -8.92 4.68 -5.96
CA ARG A 65 -9.29 5.29 -7.23
C ARG A 65 -8.23 4.97 -8.25
N LYS A 66 -8.66 4.56 -9.42
CA LYS A 66 -7.78 4.26 -10.56
C LYS A 66 -8.04 5.24 -11.67
N TRP A 67 -6.97 5.77 -12.23
CA TRP A 67 -7.02 6.64 -13.41
C TRP A 67 -6.16 6.03 -14.51
N LEU A 68 -6.67 6.08 -15.73
CA LEU A 68 -5.85 5.85 -16.91
C LEU A 68 -5.14 7.15 -17.27
N LEU A 69 -3.83 7.08 -17.41
CA LEU A 69 -3.06 8.22 -17.87
C LEU A 69 -3.18 8.30 -19.39
N PRO A 70 -3.47 9.48 -19.96
CA PRO A 70 -3.54 9.66 -21.43
C PRO A 70 -2.15 9.58 -22.08
N GLU A 71 -1.09 9.88 -21.31
CA GLU A 71 0.30 9.91 -21.74
C GLU A 71 1.19 9.18 -20.70
N PRO A 72 2.35 8.69 -21.12
CA PRO A 72 3.33 8.15 -20.17
C PRO A 72 3.69 9.18 -19.09
N PRO A 73 3.98 8.74 -17.86
CA PRO A 73 4.39 9.64 -16.79
C PRO A 73 5.71 10.35 -17.15
N PRO A 74 5.94 11.58 -16.64
CA PRO A 74 7.19 12.30 -16.83
C PRO A 74 8.41 11.51 -16.37
N ALA A 75 9.52 11.59 -17.09
CA ALA A 75 10.73 10.84 -16.79
C ALA A 75 11.36 11.20 -15.44
N ASP A 76 11.28 12.46 -15.05
CA ASP A 76 11.73 12.96 -13.74
C ASP A 76 10.93 12.37 -12.57
N LEU A 77 9.62 12.21 -12.74
CA LEU A 77 8.79 11.51 -11.77
C LEU A 77 9.22 10.04 -11.61
N LEU A 78 9.45 9.35 -12.73
CA LEU A 78 9.92 7.97 -12.69
C LEU A 78 11.30 7.85 -12.04
N ALA A 79 12.21 8.80 -12.32
CA ALA A 79 13.57 8.81 -11.77
C ALA A 79 13.59 8.98 -10.24
N THR A 80 12.61 9.68 -9.67
CA THR A 80 12.49 9.91 -8.21
C THR A 80 11.57 8.93 -7.50
N SER A 81 10.87 8.07 -8.25
CA SER A 81 9.97 7.05 -7.69
C SER A 81 10.73 5.82 -7.22
N ALA A 82 10.15 5.09 -6.27
CA ALA A 82 10.65 3.78 -5.86
C ALA A 82 10.01 2.68 -6.72
N PRO A 83 10.79 1.95 -7.55
CA PRO A 83 10.26 0.84 -8.33
C PRO A 83 10.04 -0.40 -7.43
N VAL A 84 8.87 -1.00 -7.55
CA VAL A 84 8.51 -2.25 -6.86
C VAL A 84 8.10 -3.27 -7.92
N ASP A 85 8.86 -4.35 -8.03
CA ASP A 85 8.50 -5.47 -8.89
C ASP A 85 7.49 -6.38 -8.18
N ILE A 86 6.38 -6.66 -8.85
CA ILE A 86 5.28 -7.45 -8.31
C ILE A 86 5.06 -8.67 -9.21
N PHE A 87 5.04 -9.83 -8.58
CA PHE A 87 4.54 -11.06 -9.18
C PHE A 87 3.33 -11.54 -8.40
N GLN A 88 2.20 -11.74 -9.06
CA GLN A 88 0.91 -12.04 -8.47
C GLN A 88 0.28 -13.26 -9.12
N VAL A 89 -0.29 -14.13 -8.31
CA VAL A 89 -1.00 -15.34 -8.70
C VAL A 89 -2.36 -15.35 -8.04
N TYR A 90 -3.41 -15.53 -8.83
CA TYR A 90 -4.76 -15.75 -8.32
C TYR A 90 -4.98 -17.21 -7.95
N LEU A 91 -5.61 -17.43 -6.82
CA LEU A 91 -6.05 -18.73 -6.34
C LEU A 91 -7.52 -18.91 -6.68
N ARG A 92 -7.99 -20.15 -6.69
CA ARG A 92 -9.42 -20.40 -6.86
C ARG A 92 -10.20 -19.64 -5.80
N PRO A 93 -11.23 -18.88 -6.20
CA PRO A 93 -12.07 -18.17 -5.24
C PRO A 93 -12.82 -19.17 -4.36
N GLU A 94 -13.19 -18.74 -3.16
CA GLU A 94 -13.98 -19.53 -2.21
C GLU A 94 -15.34 -18.89 -1.97
N GLN A 95 -16.35 -19.73 -1.72
CA GLN A 95 -17.66 -19.23 -1.34
C GLN A 95 -17.62 -18.80 0.14
N GLY A 96 -17.81 -17.52 0.38
CA GLY A 96 -17.96 -16.95 1.73
C GLY A 96 -19.43 -16.66 2.07
N PRO A 97 -19.72 -16.20 3.28
CA PRO A 97 -21.08 -15.89 3.74
C PRO A 97 -21.72 -14.74 2.94
N ASP A 98 -20.92 -13.76 2.52
CA ASP A 98 -21.38 -12.54 1.83
C ASP A 98 -21.17 -12.62 0.30
N GLY A 99 -20.77 -13.78 -0.22
CA GLY A 99 -20.50 -14.00 -1.64
C GLY A 99 -19.11 -14.55 -1.91
N LEU A 100 -18.69 -14.43 -3.17
CA LEU A 100 -17.41 -14.99 -3.62
C LEU A 100 -16.22 -14.20 -3.05
N VAL A 101 -15.30 -14.91 -2.41
CA VAL A 101 -14.05 -14.37 -1.87
C VAL A 101 -12.94 -14.56 -2.91
N GLU A 102 -12.43 -13.45 -3.45
CA GLU A 102 -11.24 -13.45 -4.29
C GLU A 102 -10.00 -13.71 -3.42
N ARG A 103 -9.10 -14.54 -3.91
CA ARG A 103 -7.86 -14.90 -3.21
C ARG A 103 -6.68 -14.78 -4.14
N ARG A 104 -5.58 -14.24 -3.63
CA ARG A 104 -4.32 -14.14 -4.39
C ARG A 104 -3.11 -14.23 -3.47
N VAL A 105 -1.99 -14.63 -4.03
CA VAL A 105 -0.68 -14.46 -3.42
C VAL A 105 0.17 -13.54 -4.29
N ARG A 106 1.00 -12.73 -3.66
CA ARG A 106 1.91 -11.84 -4.38
C ARG A 106 3.27 -11.75 -3.70
N SER A 107 4.32 -11.63 -4.51
CA SER A 107 5.61 -11.13 -4.04
C SER A 107 5.78 -9.68 -4.44
N ARG A 108 6.43 -8.91 -3.58
CA ARG A 108 6.86 -7.53 -3.83
C ARG A 108 8.36 -7.48 -3.61
N THR A 109 9.09 -7.03 -4.62
CA THR A 109 10.55 -6.88 -4.55
C THR A 109 10.94 -5.42 -4.73
N HIS A 110 11.65 -4.87 -3.78
CA HIS A 110 12.20 -3.52 -3.80
C HIS A 110 13.61 -3.57 -3.26
N ASP A 111 14.57 -2.96 -3.95
CA ASP A 111 16.00 -2.93 -3.59
C ASP A 111 16.57 -4.30 -3.21
N GLY A 112 16.23 -5.34 -3.98
CA GLY A 112 16.67 -6.71 -3.74
C GLY A 112 15.98 -7.44 -2.60
N HIS A 113 15.14 -6.77 -1.82
CA HIS A 113 14.36 -7.37 -0.74
C HIS A 113 12.98 -7.80 -1.21
N THR A 114 12.64 -9.06 -0.97
CA THR A 114 11.33 -9.61 -1.36
C THR A 114 10.49 -9.94 -0.13
N VAL A 115 9.26 -9.49 -0.14
CA VAL A 115 8.22 -9.84 0.84
C VAL A 115 7.04 -10.50 0.13
N TYR A 116 6.34 -11.37 0.83
CA TYR A 116 5.26 -12.16 0.28
C TYR A 116 3.97 -11.93 1.07
N PHE A 117 2.85 -11.89 0.35
CA PHE A 117 1.53 -11.66 0.92
C PHE A 117 0.51 -12.65 0.38
N HIS A 118 -0.42 -13.03 1.23
CA HIS A 118 -1.68 -13.63 0.89
C HIS A 118 -2.77 -12.58 1.09
N THR A 119 -3.60 -12.37 0.08
CA THR A 119 -4.67 -11.37 0.12
C THR A 119 -5.99 -12.04 -0.15
N THR A 120 -6.99 -11.71 0.64
CA THR A 120 -8.39 -12.08 0.41
C THR A 120 -9.22 -10.81 0.25
N LYS A 121 -10.17 -10.84 -0.70
CA LYS A 121 -11.13 -9.75 -0.90
C LYS A 121 -12.53 -10.33 -0.90
N ARG A 122 -13.38 -9.87 -0.01
CA ARG A 122 -14.77 -10.24 0.08
C ARG A 122 -15.70 -9.05 -0.11
N PRO A 123 -16.95 -9.28 -0.59
CA PRO A 123 -17.94 -8.22 -0.63
C PRO A 123 -18.16 -7.62 0.77
N ALA A 124 -18.37 -6.30 0.84
CA ALA A 124 -18.74 -5.62 2.06
C ALA A 124 -20.26 -5.34 2.09
N PRO A 125 -20.93 -5.43 3.25
CA PRO A 125 -22.29 -4.95 3.42
C PRO A 125 -22.39 -3.47 3.02
N GLY A 126 -23.31 -3.12 2.13
CA GLY A 126 -23.46 -1.74 1.65
C GLY A 126 -22.62 -1.38 0.44
N GLY A 127 -21.88 -2.33 -0.13
CA GLY A 127 -21.01 -2.14 -1.31
C GLY A 127 -19.54 -1.94 -0.94
N GLY A 128 -18.67 -2.08 -1.95
CA GLY A 128 -17.22 -2.11 -1.74
C GLY A 128 -16.70 -3.51 -1.43
N ARG A 129 -15.44 -3.58 -1.03
CA ARG A 129 -14.76 -4.84 -0.67
C ARG A 129 -13.99 -4.66 0.63
N VAL A 130 -14.04 -5.67 1.47
CA VAL A 130 -13.11 -5.82 2.59
C VAL A 130 -11.88 -6.55 2.08
N GLU A 131 -10.73 -5.93 2.21
CA GLU A 131 -9.44 -6.55 1.90
C GLU A 131 -8.73 -6.93 3.20
N HIS A 132 -8.35 -8.19 3.29
CA HIS A 132 -7.45 -8.68 4.32
C HIS A 132 -6.16 -9.15 3.66
N GLU A 133 -5.03 -8.57 4.06
CA GLU A 133 -3.71 -8.92 3.58
C GLU A 133 -2.84 -9.34 4.75
N GLU A 134 -2.24 -10.52 4.65
CA GLU A 134 -1.29 -11.04 5.62
C GLU A 134 0.08 -11.31 5.00
N ARG A 135 1.14 -11.04 5.74
CA ARG A 135 2.49 -11.39 5.34
C ARG A 135 2.72 -12.88 5.55
N ILE A 136 3.22 -13.55 4.52
CA ILE A 136 3.52 -14.99 4.53
C ILE A 136 5.01 -15.25 4.26
N GLY A 137 5.46 -16.46 4.57
CA GLY A 137 6.82 -16.90 4.24
C GLY A 137 6.97 -17.26 2.76
N ALA A 138 8.22 -17.27 2.27
CA ALA A 138 8.56 -17.63 0.89
C ALA A 138 8.12 -19.07 0.51
N GLU A 139 8.18 -19.99 1.47
CA GLU A 139 7.73 -21.37 1.26
C GLU A 139 6.21 -21.44 1.10
N THR A 140 5.47 -20.81 2.00
CA THR A 140 4.00 -20.70 1.93
C THR A 140 3.56 -20.06 0.60
N PHE A 141 4.26 -18.99 0.18
CA PHE A 141 3.99 -18.36 -1.11
C PHE A 141 4.16 -19.36 -2.27
N ARG A 142 5.25 -20.15 -2.30
CA ARG A 142 5.49 -21.12 -3.36
C ARG A 142 4.43 -22.22 -3.40
N LEU A 143 4.03 -22.73 -2.23
CA LEU A 143 2.99 -23.75 -2.11
C LEU A 143 1.63 -23.23 -2.62
N LEU A 144 1.22 -22.05 -2.18
CA LEU A 144 -0.03 -21.43 -2.61
C LEU A 144 0.00 -21.06 -4.10
N ALA A 145 1.11 -20.52 -4.61
CA ALA A 145 1.25 -20.19 -6.03
C ALA A 145 1.17 -21.43 -6.94
N ALA A 146 1.56 -22.60 -6.46
CA ALA A 146 1.38 -23.87 -7.17
C ALA A 146 -0.11 -24.28 -7.26
N MET A 147 -0.96 -23.79 -6.35
CA MET A 147 -2.42 -24.00 -6.33
C MET A 147 -3.18 -22.92 -7.13
N ARG A 148 -2.53 -22.33 -8.10
CA ARG A 148 -3.10 -21.30 -8.98
C ARG A 148 -4.44 -21.74 -9.57
N ASP A 149 -5.36 -20.78 -9.69
CA ASP A 149 -6.57 -20.95 -10.48
C ASP A 149 -6.18 -21.16 -11.97
N PRO A 150 -6.50 -22.31 -12.59
CA PRO A 150 -6.15 -22.60 -13.97
C PRO A 150 -6.77 -21.62 -14.97
N ASP A 151 -7.88 -20.98 -14.62
CA ASP A 151 -8.59 -20.03 -15.49
C ASP A 151 -7.98 -18.62 -15.45
N THR A 152 -6.91 -18.43 -14.68
CA THR A 152 -6.18 -17.16 -14.58
C THR A 152 -4.73 -17.29 -15.04
N VAL A 153 -4.15 -16.15 -15.41
CA VAL A 153 -2.71 -16.07 -15.72
C VAL A 153 -1.96 -15.30 -14.63
N PRO A 154 -0.72 -15.69 -14.28
CA PRO A 154 0.09 -14.90 -13.37
C PRO A 154 0.37 -13.51 -13.93
N VAL A 155 0.33 -12.50 -13.07
CA VAL A 155 0.59 -11.11 -13.43
C VAL A 155 1.98 -10.70 -12.96
N ARG A 156 2.79 -10.16 -13.87
CA ARG A 156 4.05 -9.48 -13.58
C ARG A 156 3.89 -8.01 -13.91
N LYS A 157 4.20 -7.14 -12.97
CA LYS A 157 4.14 -5.70 -13.16
C LYS A 157 5.22 -5.00 -12.34
N ARG A 158 5.65 -3.84 -12.81
CA ARG A 158 6.44 -2.89 -12.05
C ARG A 158 5.55 -1.75 -11.64
N ARG A 159 5.61 -1.41 -10.39
CA ARG A 159 4.87 -0.31 -9.78
C ARG A 159 5.86 0.76 -9.37
N HIS A 160 5.61 2.00 -9.71
CA HIS A 160 6.38 3.14 -9.28
C HIS A 160 5.66 3.84 -8.14
N CYS A 161 6.26 3.81 -6.95
CA CYS A 161 5.71 4.43 -5.74
C CYS A 161 6.33 5.82 -5.56
N PHE A 162 5.52 6.83 -5.34
CA PHE A 162 5.98 8.20 -5.09
C PHE A 162 5.02 8.95 -4.18
N VAL A 163 5.49 10.06 -3.60
CA VAL A 163 4.67 10.98 -2.82
C VAL A 163 4.55 12.28 -3.58
N HIS A 164 3.33 12.74 -3.78
CA HIS A 164 3.02 14.04 -4.37
C HIS A 164 2.01 14.77 -3.50
N GLU A 165 2.30 16.02 -3.15
CA GLU A 165 1.47 16.85 -2.26
C GLU A 165 1.04 16.15 -0.95
N GLY A 166 1.96 15.38 -0.36
CA GLY A 166 1.72 14.65 0.89
C GLY A 166 0.79 13.43 0.76
N GLN A 167 0.54 12.97 -0.46
CA GLN A 167 -0.21 11.73 -0.74
C GLN A 167 0.69 10.69 -1.41
N HIS A 168 0.52 9.43 -1.04
CA HIS A 168 1.20 8.31 -1.66
C HIS A 168 0.44 7.86 -2.91
N PHE A 169 1.17 7.70 -4.01
CA PHE A 169 0.66 7.21 -5.28
C PHE A 169 1.41 5.97 -5.75
N GLU A 170 0.71 5.12 -6.45
CA GLU A 170 1.24 3.92 -7.10
C GLU A 170 0.88 3.96 -8.59
N LEU A 171 1.90 3.91 -9.46
CA LEU A 171 1.79 3.98 -10.90
C LEU A 171 2.20 2.66 -11.54
#